data_21e2d8c4bee90513e6aae249797d3f54
#
_entry.id   21e2d8c4bee90513e6aae249797d3f54
#
_cell.length_a   1.000
_cell.length_b   1.000
_cell.length_c   1.000
_cell.angle_alpha   90.00
_cell.angle_beta   90.00
_cell.angle_gamma   90.00
#
_symmetry.space_group_name_H-M   'P 1'
#
loop_
_entity.id
_entity.type
_entity.pdbx_description
1 polymer ?
#
loop_
_entity_poly.entity_id
_entity_poly.type
_entity_poly.pdbx_seq_one_letter_code
_entity_poly.pdbx_strand_id
1 'polypeptide(L)'
;MHDGQMLFDSTTTWNRQEWKVDEVLGRLMADGTVKRTIVVGIDNTPERLRELLPGKIQSYMDADDIEDPAYALGDSYLKFVTEEVKPFIDSLYRPLTDREHTFIAGSSMGGLISLYALCEYPEVFGGAACLSSHISIAYLKDFTDDSDAAADAFLRYVSDMMPDRETTRLYMDYGKAGYDAAYGPYQERMDSLFLSRGWDEDHYRSLAFEGHDHNETCWASRLHEPLQFLLGEK
;
A
#
# COMPACT_ATOMS: atom_id res chain seq x y z
N MET A 1 1.12 8.88 1.58
CA MET A 1 0.46 7.82 2.37
C MET A 1 -1.05 8.02 2.27
N HIS A 2 -1.78 6.93 2.10
CA HIS A 2 -3.25 6.93 2.08
C HIS A 2 -3.83 7.11 3.48
N ASP A 3 -5.13 7.40 3.55
CA ASP A 3 -5.85 7.62 4.81
C ASP A 3 -5.19 8.70 5.70
N GLY A 4 -4.87 9.84 5.10
CA GLY A 4 -4.09 10.92 5.70
C GLY A 4 -4.56 11.37 7.08
N GLN A 5 -5.88 11.41 7.29
CA GLN A 5 -6.49 11.76 8.56
C GLN A 5 -6.16 10.80 9.72
N MET A 6 -5.61 9.60 9.42
CA MET A 6 -5.27 8.58 10.43
C MET A 6 -3.78 8.60 10.82
N LEU A 7 -2.96 9.48 10.24
CA LEU A 7 -1.50 9.34 10.31
C LEU A 7 -0.86 9.98 11.54
N PHE A 8 -1.39 11.13 12.04
CA PHE A 8 -0.63 12.06 12.88
C PHE A 8 -1.29 12.47 14.19
N ASP A 9 -2.59 12.28 14.41
CA ASP A 9 -3.29 12.78 15.59
C ASP A 9 -4.53 11.94 15.92
N SER A 10 -4.40 11.06 16.90
CA SER A 10 -5.48 10.20 17.37
C SER A 10 -6.69 10.96 17.95
N THR A 11 -6.52 12.23 18.29
CA THR A 11 -7.65 13.03 18.82
C THR A 11 -8.66 13.40 17.73
N THR A 12 -8.24 13.40 16.48
CA THR A 12 -9.07 13.74 15.31
C THR A 12 -9.59 12.52 14.55
N THR A 13 -9.02 11.34 14.79
CA THR A 13 -9.43 10.09 14.10
C THR A 13 -10.77 9.56 14.60
N TRP A 14 -11.48 8.84 13.74
CA TRP A 14 -12.81 8.28 14.05
C TRP A 14 -12.80 7.22 15.16
N ASN A 15 -11.68 6.46 15.29
CA ASN A 15 -11.51 5.36 16.26
C ASN A 15 -10.52 5.69 17.38
N ARG A 16 -10.02 6.94 17.45
CA ARG A 16 -9.04 7.39 18.44
C ARG A 16 -7.70 6.64 18.39
N GLN A 17 -7.35 6.10 17.22
CA GLN A 17 -6.07 5.49 16.94
C GLN A 17 -5.37 6.26 15.82
N GLU A 18 -4.05 6.17 15.75
CA GLU A 18 -3.23 6.80 14.72
C GLU A 18 -2.01 5.94 14.38
N TRP A 19 -1.41 6.22 13.23
CA TRP A 19 -0.19 5.54 12.79
C TRP A 19 1.09 6.05 13.45
N LYS A 20 1.05 7.19 14.11
CA LYS A 20 2.22 7.84 14.73
C LYS A 20 3.37 8.06 13.75
N VAL A 21 3.05 8.51 12.57
CA VAL A 21 4.04 8.64 11.48
C VAL A 21 5.12 9.65 11.83
N ASP A 22 4.74 10.80 12.37
CA ASP A 22 5.67 11.86 12.77
C ASP A 22 6.57 11.46 13.93
N GLU A 23 6.07 10.72 14.93
CA GLU A 23 6.91 10.23 16.03
C GLU A 23 7.89 9.15 15.56
N VAL A 24 7.41 8.17 14.79
CA VAL A 24 8.27 7.08 14.32
C VAL A 24 9.30 7.58 13.33
N LEU A 25 8.89 8.32 12.32
CA LEU A 25 9.79 8.87 11.30
C LEU A 25 10.73 9.93 11.90
N GLY A 26 10.21 10.81 12.77
CA GLY A 26 11.00 11.83 13.46
C GLY A 26 12.15 11.21 14.26
N ARG A 27 11.88 10.11 14.97
CA ARG A 27 12.93 9.35 15.69
C ARG A 27 13.94 8.74 14.73
N LEU A 28 13.50 8.04 13.69
CA LEU A 28 14.39 7.39 12.71
C LEU A 28 15.26 8.40 11.94
N MET A 29 14.73 9.58 11.65
CA MET A 29 15.51 10.68 11.07
C MET A 29 16.53 11.28 12.06
N ALA A 30 16.14 11.41 13.33
CA ALA A 30 17.01 11.98 14.37
C ALA A 30 18.21 11.09 14.71
N ASP A 31 18.03 9.77 14.66
CA ASP A 31 19.11 8.80 14.91
C ASP A 31 19.90 8.43 13.63
N GLY A 32 19.53 8.99 12.48
CA GLY A 32 20.21 8.78 11.20
C GLY A 32 19.91 7.43 10.53
N THR A 33 18.90 6.70 10.99
CA THR A 33 18.52 5.40 10.43
C THR A 33 17.89 5.53 9.04
N VAL A 34 17.18 6.64 8.80
CA VAL A 34 16.54 6.92 7.52
C VAL A 34 16.86 8.34 7.04
N LYS A 35 16.78 8.56 5.74
CA LYS A 35 16.93 9.88 5.12
C LYS A 35 15.85 10.84 5.58
N ARG A 36 16.16 12.15 5.50
CA ARG A 36 15.15 13.19 5.70
C ARG A 36 14.04 13.04 4.68
N THR A 37 12.82 12.90 5.16
CA THR A 37 11.66 12.54 4.35
C THR A 37 10.50 13.48 4.61
N ILE A 38 9.78 13.84 3.56
CA ILE A 38 8.49 14.52 3.63
C ILE A 38 7.40 13.46 3.51
N VAL A 39 6.45 13.47 4.42
CA VAL A 39 5.25 12.63 4.34
C VAL A 39 4.08 13.49 3.89
N VAL A 40 3.41 13.03 2.85
CA VAL A 40 2.17 13.63 2.34
C VAL A 40 1.03 12.68 2.70
N GLY A 41 0.20 13.07 3.66
CA GLY A 41 -1.05 12.37 3.99
C GLY A 41 -2.14 12.80 3.00
N ILE A 42 -2.78 11.83 2.36
CA ILE A 42 -3.91 12.07 1.46
C ILE A 42 -5.16 11.56 2.19
N ASP A 43 -6.00 12.50 2.61
CA ASP A 43 -7.26 12.16 3.27
C ASP A 43 -8.17 11.43 2.30
N ASN A 44 -8.83 10.40 2.78
CA ASN A 44 -9.88 9.75 2.00
C ASN A 44 -11.18 10.55 2.03
N THR A 45 -12.01 10.33 1.05
CA THR A 45 -13.39 10.82 0.99
C THR A 45 -14.37 9.74 1.48
N PRO A 46 -15.69 10.02 1.55
CA PRO A 46 -16.69 8.96 1.77
C PRO A 46 -16.66 7.85 0.72
N GLU A 47 -16.05 8.08 -0.44
CA GLU A 47 -15.90 7.12 -1.52
C GLU A 47 -14.63 6.25 -1.39
N ARG A 48 -13.98 6.24 -0.21
CA ARG A 48 -12.70 5.56 0.04
C ARG A 48 -12.59 4.17 -0.57
N LEU A 49 -13.63 3.36 -0.41
CA LEU A 49 -13.61 1.98 -0.92
C LEU A 49 -13.49 1.94 -2.45
N ARG A 50 -14.15 2.86 -3.13
CA ARG A 50 -14.10 3.00 -4.58
C ARG A 50 -12.78 3.61 -5.05
N GLU A 51 -12.31 4.65 -4.34
CA GLU A 51 -11.07 5.38 -4.65
C GLU A 51 -9.82 4.50 -4.48
N LEU A 52 -9.84 3.58 -3.53
CA LEU A 52 -8.73 2.67 -3.30
C LEU A 52 -8.90 1.29 -3.98
N LEU A 53 -9.90 1.16 -4.84
CA LEU A 53 -10.19 -0.06 -5.58
C LEU A 53 -9.59 0.00 -6.99
N PRO A 54 -8.61 -0.87 -7.33
CA PRO A 54 -7.98 -0.91 -8.65
C PRO A 54 -8.95 -1.24 -9.77
N GLY A 55 -9.03 -0.39 -10.80
CA GLY A 55 -10.00 -0.56 -11.90
C GLY A 55 -9.63 -1.64 -12.92
N LYS A 56 -8.36 -1.70 -13.33
CA LYS A 56 -7.93 -2.60 -14.41
C LYS A 56 -7.94 -4.08 -14.05
N ILE A 57 -8.01 -4.42 -12.75
CA ILE A 57 -8.12 -5.81 -12.30
C ILE A 57 -9.39 -6.47 -12.85
N GLN A 58 -10.43 -5.70 -13.11
CA GLN A 58 -11.68 -6.20 -13.70
C GLN A 58 -11.45 -6.94 -15.03
N SER A 59 -10.44 -6.57 -15.81
CA SER A 59 -10.09 -7.27 -17.05
C SER A 59 -9.52 -8.69 -16.83
N TYR A 60 -9.21 -9.04 -15.60
CA TYR A 60 -8.72 -10.36 -15.17
C TYR A 60 -9.82 -11.18 -14.47
N MET A 61 -11.01 -10.62 -14.31
CA MET A 61 -12.17 -11.28 -13.70
C MET A 61 -13.14 -11.79 -14.77
N ASP A 62 -13.97 -12.76 -14.41
CA ASP A 62 -15.07 -13.16 -15.26
C ASP A 62 -16.14 -12.04 -15.27
N ALA A 63 -16.75 -11.79 -16.42
CA ALA A 63 -17.70 -10.67 -16.58
C ALA A 63 -18.91 -10.77 -15.65
N ASP A 64 -19.30 -12.00 -15.30
CA ASP A 64 -20.43 -12.28 -14.40
C ASP A 64 -20.10 -11.93 -12.92
N ASP A 65 -18.81 -11.79 -12.57
CA ASP A 65 -18.34 -11.43 -11.23
C ASP A 65 -18.24 -9.91 -11.04
N ILE A 66 -18.42 -9.13 -12.11
CA ILE A 66 -18.33 -7.66 -12.08
C ILE A 66 -19.73 -7.07 -12.06
N GLU A 67 -20.16 -6.57 -10.90
CA GLU A 67 -21.50 -6.00 -10.77
C GLU A 67 -21.64 -4.63 -11.47
N ASP A 68 -20.69 -3.73 -11.24
CA ASP A 68 -20.64 -2.38 -11.84
C ASP A 68 -19.19 -2.04 -12.25
N PRO A 69 -18.86 -2.09 -13.54
CA PRO A 69 -17.54 -1.73 -14.04
C PRO A 69 -17.11 -0.28 -13.72
N ALA A 70 -18.05 0.62 -13.46
CA ALA A 70 -17.78 2.01 -13.11
C ALA A 70 -17.58 2.22 -11.60
N TYR A 71 -17.70 1.16 -10.79
CA TYR A 71 -17.58 1.27 -9.34
C TYR A 71 -16.16 1.61 -8.89
N ALA A 72 -15.14 1.00 -9.47
CA ALA A 72 -13.74 1.22 -9.12
C ALA A 72 -13.25 2.58 -9.63
N LEU A 73 -12.74 3.41 -8.72
CA LEU A 73 -12.19 4.74 -9.00
C LEU A 73 -10.67 4.83 -8.80
N GLY A 74 -9.99 3.71 -8.54
CA GLY A 74 -8.56 3.67 -8.23
C GLY A 74 -7.67 4.27 -9.32
N ASP A 75 -8.03 4.08 -10.60
CA ASP A 75 -7.28 4.70 -11.71
C ASP A 75 -7.37 6.23 -11.67
N SER A 76 -8.56 6.78 -11.41
CA SER A 76 -8.77 8.23 -11.28
C SER A 76 -8.08 8.79 -10.04
N TYR A 77 -8.11 8.05 -8.94
CA TYR A 77 -7.42 8.42 -7.71
C TYR A 77 -5.90 8.45 -7.90
N LEU A 78 -5.31 7.43 -8.51
CA LEU A 78 -3.86 7.42 -8.76
C LEU A 78 -3.44 8.50 -9.75
N LYS A 79 -4.27 8.80 -10.74
CA LYS A 79 -4.05 9.94 -11.64
C LYS A 79 -4.01 11.26 -10.86
N PHE A 80 -4.95 11.50 -9.95
CA PHE A 80 -4.92 12.65 -9.06
C PHE A 80 -3.62 12.69 -8.23
N VAL A 81 -3.20 11.57 -7.65
CA VAL A 81 -1.97 11.50 -6.84
C VAL A 81 -0.73 11.84 -7.66
N THR A 82 -0.62 11.31 -8.89
CA THR A 82 0.58 11.44 -9.72
C THR A 82 0.63 12.71 -10.54
N GLU A 83 -0.51 13.20 -11.02
CA GLU A 83 -0.56 14.35 -11.93
C GLU A 83 -0.88 15.68 -11.21
N GLU A 84 -1.47 15.64 -10.00
CA GLU A 84 -1.85 16.84 -9.27
C GLU A 84 -1.10 16.95 -7.92
N VAL A 85 -1.24 15.96 -7.02
CA VAL A 85 -0.67 16.03 -5.67
C VAL A 85 0.87 16.06 -5.72
N LYS A 86 1.49 15.09 -6.41
CA LYS A 86 2.96 15.02 -6.48
C LYS A 86 3.58 16.28 -7.10
N PRO A 87 3.16 16.78 -8.27
CA PRO A 87 3.71 18.01 -8.85
C PRO A 87 3.50 19.23 -7.96
N PHE A 88 2.37 19.33 -7.25
CA PHE A 88 2.11 20.40 -6.31
C PHE A 88 3.12 20.39 -5.16
N ILE A 89 3.35 19.23 -4.53
CA ILE A 89 4.32 19.08 -3.42
C ILE A 89 5.75 19.36 -3.91
N ASP A 90 6.13 18.81 -5.06
CA ASP A 90 7.45 19.01 -5.65
C ASP A 90 7.76 20.51 -5.90
N SER A 91 6.73 21.26 -6.29
CA SER A 91 6.86 22.71 -6.53
C SER A 91 7.05 23.52 -5.26
N LEU A 92 6.46 23.09 -4.14
CA LEU A 92 6.47 23.82 -2.87
C LEU A 92 7.70 23.53 -2.00
N TYR A 93 8.12 22.27 -1.92
CA TYR A 93 9.06 21.80 -0.89
C TYR A 93 10.45 21.44 -1.42
N ARG A 94 10.67 21.46 -2.73
CA ARG A 94 11.96 21.13 -3.39
C ARG A 94 12.55 19.80 -2.90
N PRO A 95 11.79 18.70 -2.89
CA PRO A 95 12.28 17.38 -2.56
C PRO A 95 13.18 16.82 -3.67
N LEU A 96 13.74 15.63 -3.46
CA LEU A 96 14.22 14.79 -4.55
C LEU A 96 13.01 14.23 -5.28
N THR A 97 12.83 14.59 -6.54
CA THR A 97 11.56 14.38 -7.28
C THR A 97 11.55 13.11 -8.14
N ASP A 98 12.71 12.47 -8.26
CA ASP A 98 12.86 11.25 -9.04
C ASP A 98 12.17 10.05 -8.37
N ARG A 99 11.95 8.98 -9.16
CA ARG A 99 11.27 7.78 -8.69
C ARG A 99 11.98 7.09 -7.52
N GLU A 100 13.31 7.13 -7.47
CA GLU A 100 14.12 6.47 -6.44
C GLU A 100 13.92 7.08 -5.06
N HIS A 101 13.37 8.30 -5.00
CA HIS A 101 13.06 9.05 -3.79
C HIS A 101 11.56 9.28 -3.58
N THR A 102 10.71 8.61 -4.38
CA THR A 102 9.26 8.72 -4.29
C THR A 102 8.64 7.36 -3.95
N PHE A 103 7.95 7.30 -2.81
CA PHE A 103 7.37 6.07 -2.29
C PHE A 103 5.88 6.26 -1.99
N ILE A 104 5.12 5.16 -2.05
CA ILE A 104 3.69 5.15 -1.72
C ILE A 104 3.42 4.12 -0.61
N ALA A 105 2.49 4.42 0.30
CA ALA A 105 2.25 3.53 1.43
C ALA A 105 0.83 3.61 1.96
N GLY A 106 0.33 2.50 2.47
CA GLY A 106 -0.96 2.41 3.14
C GLY A 106 -1.24 1.04 3.71
N SER A 107 -2.38 0.90 4.38
CA SER A 107 -2.86 -0.37 4.92
C SER A 107 -4.19 -0.78 4.31
N SER A 108 -4.49 -2.08 4.40
CA SER A 108 -5.76 -2.61 3.92
C SER A 108 -5.97 -2.30 2.43
N MET A 109 -7.06 -1.63 2.07
CA MET A 109 -7.27 -1.08 0.73
C MET A 109 -6.17 -0.09 0.31
N GLY A 110 -5.58 0.67 1.26
CA GLY A 110 -4.44 1.53 1.01
C GLY A 110 -3.16 0.76 0.64
N GLY A 111 -2.95 -0.42 1.21
CA GLY A 111 -1.87 -1.32 0.81
C GLY A 111 -2.10 -1.90 -0.59
N LEU A 112 -3.34 -2.29 -0.88
CA LEU A 112 -3.75 -2.78 -2.18
C LEU A 112 -3.48 -1.76 -3.30
N ILE A 113 -3.99 -0.52 -3.13
CA ILE A 113 -3.80 0.53 -4.13
C ILE A 113 -2.33 0.99 -4.22
N SER A 114 -1.54 0.84 -3.15
CA SER A 114 -0.10 1.12 -3.18
C SER A 114 0.66 0.12 -4.07
N LEU A 115 0.35 -1.17 -4.00
CA LEU A 115 0.91 -2.17 -4.90
C LEU A 115 0.46 -1.94 -6.34
N TYR A 116 -0.82 -1.62 -6.52
CA TYR A 116 -1.36 -1.27 -7.83
C TYR A 116 -0.68 -0.04 -8.44
N ALA A 117 -0.44 1.01 -7.64
CA ALA A 117 0.29 2.20 -8.06
C ALA A 117 1.72 1.90 -8.52
N LEU A 118 2.39 0.97 -7.84
CA LEU A 118 3.73 0.53 -8.20
C LEU A 118 3.77 -0.17 -9.56
N CYS A 119 2.70 -0.90 -9.90
CA CYS A 119 2.54 -1.55 -11.21
C CYS A 119 2.17 -0.55 -12.32
N GLU A 120 1.28 0.42 -12.01
CA GLU A 120 0.74 1.35 -13.01
C GLU A 120 1.64 2.56 -13.29
N TYR A 121 2.43 2.98 -12.29
CA TYR A 121 3.28 4.17 -12.35
C TYR A 121 4.73 3.86 -11.94
N PRO A 122 5.38 2.85 -12.57
CA PRO A 122 6.74 2.46 -12.22
C PRO A 122 7.77 3.57 -12.49
N GLU A 123 7.43 4.55 -13.33
CA GLU A 123 8.25 5.74 -13.58
C GLU A 123 8.13 6.81 -12.49
N VAL A 124 7.09 6.73 -11.63
CA VAL A 124 6.84 7.68 -10.53
C VAL A 124 7.33 7.14 -9.20
N PHE A 125 7.02 5.88 -8.89
CA PHE A 125 7.31 5.27 -7.61
C PHE A 125 8.47 4.28 -7.66
N GLY A 126 9.49 4.51 -6.83
CA GLY A 126 10.61 3.59 -6.65
C GLY A 126 10.36 2.50 -5.61
N GLY A 127 9.24 2.57 -4.90
CA GLY A 127 8.85 1.53 -3.97
C GLY A 127 7.50 1.77 -3.30
N ALA A 128 6.99 0.72 -2.67
CA ALA A 128 5.75 0.75 -1.92
C ALA A 128 5.85 0.02 -0.57
N ALA A 129 5.07 0.50 0.41
CA ALA A 129 4.80 -0.22 1.65
C ALA A 129 3.31 -0.57 1.75
N CYS A 130 3.03 -1.86 1.76
CA CYS A 130 1.70 -2.44 1.67
C CYS A 130 1.40 -3.23 2.95
N LEU A 131 0.81 -2.57 3.96
CA LEU A 131 0.57 -3.17 5.27
C LEU A 131 -0.83 -3.81 5.32
N SER A 132 -0.91 -5.04 5.80
CA SER A 132 -2.18 -5.77 5.92
C SER A 132 -3.06 -5.61 4.67
N SER A 133 -2.49 -5.85 3.49
CA SER A 133 -3.12 -5.52 2.21
C SER A 133 -4.35 -6.38 1.95
N HIS A 134 -5.45 -5.75 1.57
CA HIS A 134 -6.72 -6.42 1.28
C HIS A 134 -6.71 -7.06 -0.12
N ILE A 135 -5.88 -8.10 -0.29
CA ILE A 135 -5.65 -8.77 -1.59
C ILE A 135 -6.89 -9.53 -2.06
N SER A 136 -7.70 -10.03 -1.14
CA SER A 136 -8.94 -10.77 -1.40
C SER A 136 -10.11 -9.92 -1.90
N ILE A 137 -9.85 -8.83 -2.53
CA ILE A 137 -10.75 -7.78 -3.00
C ILE A 137 -12.13 -8.29 -3.35
N ALA A 138 -13.12 -7.94 -2.56
CA ALA A 138 -14.51 -8.14 -2.93
C ALA A 138 -14.98 -6.97 -3.82
N TYR A 139 -15.05 -7.19 -5.14
CA TYR A 139 -15.83 -6.32 -6.04
C TYR A 139 -17.34 -6.55 -5.87
N LEU A 140 -17.72 -7.42 -4.94
CA LEU A 140 -19.06 -7.94 -4.78
C LEU A 140 -19.81 -7.14 -3.69
N LYS A 141 -21.13 -7.13 -3.84
CA LYS A 141 -22.15 -6.42 -3.05
C LYS A 141 -22.00 -6.51 -1.54
N ASP A 142 -21.45 -7.60 -1.07
CA ASP A 142 -21.26 -7.86 0.34
C ASP A 142 -19.75 -8.08 0.60
N PHE A 143 -19.10 -7.10 1.23
CA PHE A 143 -17.72 -7.16 1.70
C PHE A 143 -17.40 -8.36 2.62
N THR A 144 -18.28 -9.34 2.68
CA THR A 144 -18.20 -10.51 3.55
C THR A 144 -17.68 -11.77 2.88
N ASP A 145 -17.60 -11.80 1.55
CA ASP A 145 -17.03 -12.94 0.82
C ASP A 145 -15.65 -12.56 0.28
N ASP A 146 -14.60 -12.92 1.04
CA ASP A 146 -13.23 -12.98 0.54
C ASP A 146 -13.20 -13.89 -0.68
N SER A 147 -13.26 -13.30 -1.87
CA SER A 147 -13.35 -14.05 -3.11
C SER A 147 -11.96 -14.48 -3.55
N ASP A 148 -11.69 -15.78 -3.56
CA ASP A 148 -10.48 -16.35 -4.18
C ASP A 148 -10.34 -15.89 -5.64
N ALA A 149 -11.44 -15.73 -6.35
CA ALA A 149 -11.46 -15.27 -7.75
C ALA A 149 -10.89 -13.84 -7.90
N ALA A 150 -11.24 -12.92 -6.99
CA ALA A 150 -10.71 -11.55 -7.01
C ALA A 150 -9.21 -11.53 -6.66
N ALA A 151 -8.80 -12.34 -5.66
CA ALA A 151 -7.40 -12.52 -5.33
C ALA A 151 -6.60 -13.11 -6.50
N ASP A 152 -7.16 -14.10 -7.19
CA ASP A 152 -6.57 -14.69 -8.39
C ASP A 152 -6.41 -13.67 -9.52
N ALA A 153 -7.43 -12.84 -9.74
CA ALA A 153 -7.39 -11.77 -10.73
C ALA A 153 -6.29 -10.76 -10.39
N PHE A 154 -6.17 -10.36 -9.12
CA PHE A 154 -5.12 -9.43 -8.68
C PHE A 154 -3.72 -10.03 -8.83
N LEU A 155 -3.52 -11.28 -8.43
CA LEU A 155 -2.25 -11.97 -8.61
C LEU A 155 -1.84 -12.08 -10.09
N ARG A 156 -2.80 -12.39 -10.99
CA ARG A 156 -2.54 -12.40 -12.44
C ARG A 156 -2.15 -11.01 -12.95
N TYR A 157 -2.91 -9.99 -12.54
CA TYR A 157 -2.59 -8.60 -12.87
C TYR A 157 -1.18 -8.22 -12.41
N VAL A 158 -0.84 -8.46 -11.14
CA VAL A 158 0.51 -8.17 -10.61
C VAL A 158 1.60 -8.95 -11.35
N SER A 159 1.33 -10.21 -11.70
CA SER A 159 2.26 -11.03 -12.48
C SER A 159 2.58 -10.44 -13.86
N ASP A 160 1.56 -9.87 -14.52
CA ASP A 160 1.70 -9.28 -15.86
C ASP A 160 2.29 -7.86 -15.84
N MET A 161 1.97 -7.10 -14.80
CA MET A 161 2.33 -5.68 -14.64
C MET A 161 3.48 -5.45 -13.64
N MET A 162 4.16 -6.51 -13.22
CA MET A 162 5.22 -6.43 -12.22
C MET A 162 6.31 -5.45 -12.64
N PRO A 163 6.67 -4.47 -11.78
CA PRO A 163 7.74 -3.53 -12.09
C PRO A 163 9.11 -4.21 -12.09
N ASP A 164 10.11 -3.50 -12.62
CA ASP A 164 11.50 -4.00 -12.65
C ASP A 164 12.05 -4.15 -11.23
N ARG A 165 12.35 -5.39 -10.84
CA ARG A 165 12.87 -5.73 -9.52
C ARG A 165 14.20 -5.06 -9.19
N GLU A 166 15.09 -4.84 -10.17
CA GLU A 166 16.43 -4.27 -9.94
C GLU A 166 16.39 -2.81 -9.49
N THR A 167 15.26 -2.14 -9.72
CA THR A 167 15.11 -0.70 -9.46
C THR A 167 13.94 -0.38 -8.52
N THR A 168 13.24 -1.39 -8.00
CA THR A 168 12.01 -1.21 -7.21
C THR A 168 12.13 -1.90 -5.87
N ARG A 169 11.59 -1.30 -4.81
CA ARG A 169 11.49 -1.90 -3.48
C ARG A 169 10.05 -2.07 -3.07
N LEU A 170 9.68 -3.27 -2.66
CA LEU A 170 8.34 -3.59 -2.18
C LEU A 170 8.40 -4.19 -0.77
N TYR A 171 7.75 -3.52 0.16
CA TYR A 171 7.52 -4.04 1.51
C TYR A 171 6.06 -4.49 1.64
N MET A 172 5.84 -5.67 2.18
CA MET A 172 4.53 -6.18 2.54
C MET A 172 4.53 -6.74 3.96
N ASP A 173 3.42 -6.66 4.65
CA ASP A 173 3.25 -7.33 5.93
C ASP A 173 1.78 -7.63 6.24
N TYR A 174 1.57 -8.44 7.28
CA TYR A 174 0.28 -8.65 7.89
C TYR A 174 0.38 -9.06 9.36
N GLY A 175 -0.69 -8.87 10.12
CA GLY A 175 -0.84 -9.38 11.47
C GLY A 175 -1.41 -10.80 11.47
N LYS A 176 -1.16 -11.57 12.54
CA LYS A 176 -1.65 -12.95 12.67
C LYS A 176 -2.78 -13.08 13.70
N ALA A 177 -3.40 -11.97 14.10
CA ALA A 177 -4.53 -11.95 15.02
C ALA A 177 -5.73 -11.23 14.42
N GLY A 178 -6.92 -11.46 15.00
CA GLY A 178 -8.16 -10.79 14.64
C GLY A 178 -8.48 -10.89 13.15
N TYR A 179 -8.79 -9.77 12.53
CA TYR A 179 -9.15 -9.69 11.11
C TYR A 179 -7.96 -10.02 10.20
N ASP A 180 -6.74 -9.60 10.56
CA ASP A 180 -5.52 -9.87 9.80
C ASP A 180 -5.16 -11.36 9.69
N ALA A 181 -5.65 -12.20 10.62
CA ALA A 181 -5.37 -13.64 10.58
C ALA A 181 -5.84 -14.32 9.27
N ALA A 182 -6.84 -13.76 8.60
CA ALA A 182 -7.33 -14.26 7.32
C ALA A 182 -6.42 -13.91 6.13
N TYR A 183 -5.48 -12.98 6.27
CA TYR A 183 -4.65 -12.49 5.15
C TYR A 183 -3.46 -13.40 4.82
N GLY A 184 -3.05 -14.27 5.75
CA GLY A 184 -1.88 -15.14 5.58
C GLY A 184 -1.86 -15.90 4.26
N PRO A 185 -2.90 -16.66 3.89
CA PRO A 185 -2.93 -17.42 2.63
C PRO A 185 -2.77 -16.54 1.38
N TYR A 186 -3.33 -15.34 1.37
CA TYR A 186 -3.21 -14.41 0.24
C TYR A 186 -1.81 -13.79 0.18
N GLN A 187 -1.25 -13.44 1.33
CA GLN A 187 0.12 -12.93 1.40
C GLN A 187 1.13 -14.00 0.95
N GLU A 188 0.99 -15.25 1.38
CA GLU A 188 1.86 -16.36 0.98
C GLU A 188 1.84 -16.61 -0.55
N ARG A 189 0.69 -16.41 -1.19
CA ARG A 189 0.57 -16.49 -2.65
C ARG A 189 1.29 -15.34 -3.34
N MET A 190 1.17 -14.12 -2.80
CA MET A 190 1.88 -12.95 -3.29
C MET A 190 3.39 -13.11 -3.11
N ASP A 191 3.84 -13.58 -1.95
CA ASP A 191 5.24 -13.89 -1.66
C ASP A 191 5.81 -14.89 -2.67
N SER A 192 5.06 -15.97 -2.91
CA SER A 192 5.45 -16.99 -3.88
C SER A 192 5.59 -16.42 -5.30
N LEU A 193 4.71 -15.51 -5.69
CA LEU A 193 4.78 -14.83 -6.98
C LEU A 193 6.08 -14.01 -7.10
N PHE A 194 6.35 -13.11 -6.16
CA PHE A 194 7.55 -12.25 -6.21
C PHE A 194 8.84 -13.06 -6.15
N LEU A 195 8.95 -14.04 -5.24
CA LEU A 195 10.12 -14.90 -5.12
C LEU A 195 10.35 -15.73 -6.39
N SER A 196 9.29 -16.26 -7.03
CA SER A 196 9.39 -17.03 -8.28
C SER A 196 9.91 -16.18 -9.45
N ARG A 197 9.75 -14.85 -9.38
CA ARG A 197 10.25 -13.88 -10.36
C ARG A 197 11.64 -13.34 -10.03
N GLY A 198 12.28 -13.91 -8.98
CA GLY A 198 13.65 -13.60 -8.58
C GLY A 198 13.81 -12.34 -7.74
N TRP A 199 12.73 -11.84 -7.12
CA TRP A 199 12.84 -10.79 -6.13
C TRP A 199 13.57 -11.34 -4.89
N ASP A 200 14.52 -10.61 -4.36
CA ASP A 200 15.36 -10.96 -3.23
C ASP A 200 15.11 -10.03 -2.02
N GLU A 201 15.79 -10.27 -0.93
CA GLU A 201 15.61 -9.53 0.33
C GLU A 201 16.02 -8.05 0.26
N ASP A 202 16.78 -7.64 -0.75
CA ASP A 202 17.15 -6.24 -1.00
C ASP A 202 16.00 -5.45 -1.65
N HIS A 203 15.11 -6.14 -2.38
CA HIS A 203 14.06 -5.55 -3.20
C HIS A 203 12.65 -5.92 -2.75
N TYR A 204 12.50 -7.05 -2.04
CA TYR A 204 11.24 -7.54 -1.51
C TYR A 204 11.38 -7.98 -0.06
N ARG A 205 10.54 -7.43 0.81
CA ARG A 205 10.43 -7.86 2.21
C ARG A 205 8.99 -8.12 2.56
N SER A 206 8.71 -9.31 3.08
CA SER A 206 7.40 -9.69 3.59
C SER A 206 7.54 -10.20 5.02
N LEU A 207 6.73 -9.65 5.93
CA LEU A 207 6.79 -9.95 7.36
C LEU A 207 5.40 -10.32 7.92
N ALA A 208 5.39 -11.25 8.87
CA ALA A 208 4.20 -11.65 9.61
C ALA A 208 4.35 -11.37 11.11
N PHE A 209 3.38 -10.70 11.72
CA PHE A 209 3.46 -10.21 13.10
C PHE A 209 2.49 -10.94 14.03
N GLU A 210 3.03 -11.74 14.94
CA GLU A 210 2.24 -12.44 15.95
C GLU A 210 1.51 -11.45 16.88
N GLY A 211 0.23 -11.69 17.13
CA GLY A 211 -0.59 -10.89 18.03
C GLY A 211 -1.03 -9.53 17.49
N HIS A 212 -0.62 -9.16 16.26
CA HIS A 212 -1.08 -7.93 15.62
C HIS A 212 -2.38 -8.15 14.86
N ASP A 213 -3.30 -7.20 14.99
CA ASP A 213 -4.60 -7.16 14.35
C ASP A 213 -4.69 -5.98 13.37
N HIS A 214 -5.78 -5.90 12.63
CA HIS A 214 -6.06 -4.92 11.57
C HIS A 214 -6.46 -3.55 12.14
N ASN A 215 -5.49 -2.80 12.65
CA ASN A 215 -5.74 -1.47 13.21
C ASN A 215 -4.48 -0.61 13.25
N GLU A 216 -4.70 0.71 13.39
CA GLU A 216 -3.65 1.73 13.39
C GLU A 216 -2.63 1.54 14.52
N THR A 217 -3.04 1.08 15.69
CA THR A 217 -2.11 0.82 16.81
C THR A 217 -1.12 -0.28 16.46
N CYS A 218 -1.58 -1.36 15.82
CA CYS A 218 -0.72 -2.44 15.36
C CYS A 218 0.19 -1.96 14.23
N TRP A 219 -0.32 -1.20 13.25
CA TRP A 219 0.50 -0.64 12.17
C TRP A 219 1.53 0.35 12.70
N ALA A 220 1.18 1.24 13.61
CA ALA A 220 2.11 2.17 14.25
C ALA A 220 3.28 1.45 14.93
N SER A 221 3.01 0.35 15.62
CA SER A 221 4.04 -0.39 16.38
C SER A 221 5.10 -1.03 15.49
N ARG A 222 4.80 -1.30 14.23
CA ARG A 222 5.69 -1.93 13.23
C ARG A 222 6.07 -1.02 12.06
N LEU A 223 5.62 0.24 12.06
CA LEU A 223 5.87 1.21 11.00
C LEU A 223 7.37 1.45 10.72
N HIS A 224 8.22 1.24 11.72
CA HIS A 224 9.68 1.35 11.57
C HIS A 224 10.23 0.37 10.53
N GLU A 225 9.66 -0.81 10.37
CA GLU A 225 10.11 -1.83 9.40
C GLU A 225 10.02 -1.33 7.94
N PRO A 226 8.85 -0.92 7.42
CA PRO A 226 8.75 -0.39 6.06
C PRO A 226 9.54 0.89 5.86
N LEU A 227 9.59 1.78 6.87
CA LEU A 227 10.35 3.03 6.77
C LEU A 227 11.85 2.77 6.64
N GLN A 228 12.42 1.86 7.42
CA GLN A 228 13.82 1.48 7.31
C GLN A 228 14.12 0.77 6.00
N PHE A 229 13.23 -0.10 5.54
CA PHE A 229 13.41 -0.81 4.28
C PHE A 229 13.41 0.12 3.07
N LEU A 230 12.49 1.08 3.02
CA LEU A 230 12.35 2.00 1.88
C LEU A 230 13.33 3.18 1.95
N LEU A 231 13.57 3.75 3.13
CA LEU A 231 14.24 5.03 3.33
C LEU A 231 15.64 4.91 3.97
N GLY A 232 16.01 3.72 4.44
CA GLY A 232 17.33 3.47 5.04
C GLY A 232 18.47 3.71 4.05
N GLU A 233 19.60 4.21 4.56
CA GLU A 233 20.84 4.29 3.77
C GLU A 233 21.43 2.88 3.64
N LYS A 234 21.77 2.48 2.41
CA LYS A 234 22.55 1.26 2.13
C LYS A 234 24.03 1.52 2.33
#